data_e5bb9de2a92ab69caab77558c20a9901
#
_entry.id   e5bb9de2a92ab69caab77558c20a9901
#
_cell.length_a   1.000
_cell.length_b   1.000
_cell.length_c   1.000
_cell.angle_alpha   90.00
_cell.angle_beta   90.00
_cell.angle_gamma   90.00
#
_symmetry.space_group_name_H-M   'P 1'
#
loop_
_entity.id
_entity.type
_entity.pdbx_description
1 polymer ?
#
loop_
_entity_poly.entity_id
_entity_poly.type
_entity_poly.pdbx_seq_one_letter_code
_entity_poly.pdbx_strand_id
1 'polypeptide(L)'
;MKGLKKVFSGGKAPLPAVPAPTGEKELRAETGLRPIDEFSPTDVFIAGYPKSGNTWMQYLVAGAFCGIDLSMAPDALVQDLAPDVHFKKYYKPYFPVTFFKTHFLPRQDYRKVVYLLRDGRDALVSYWHYLRGLCKEEIDFAEMVRTGDKFFPCKWHEHVERWLDNPHSAEMITVKYEDLKANTTAELARIAEFAGLKRDLAVLEAVARNASFGAMKRREESFAWENPQIPRNGQFVRRGQVGSHRDEMPADAREAFLREAGPALKRTGYIV
;
A
#
# COMPACT_ATOMS: atom_id res chain seq x y z
N MET A 1 15.70 17.09 -10.69
CA MET A 1 16.29 16.14 -9.70
C MET A 1 15.95 16.39 -8.23
N LYS A 2 15.25 17.48 -7.83
CA LYS A 2 14.96 17.80 -6.42
C LYS A 2 13.55 17.39 -5.92
N GLY A 3 12.65 16.94 -6.79
CA GLY A 3 11.23 16.74 -6.43
C GLY A 3 10.91 15.45 -5.70
N LEU A 4 11.38 14.29 -6.18
CA LEU A 4 10.99 12.99 -5.60
C LEU A 4 11.66 12.65 -4.28
N LYS A 5 12.93 13.03 -4.09
CA LYS A 5 13.60 12.89 -2.78
C LYS A 5 12.85 13.66 -1.68
N LYS A 6 12.18 14.78 -2.01
CA LYS A 6 11.42 15.57 -1.04
C LYS A 6 10.07 14.95 -0.68
N VAL A 7 9.51 14.12 -1.55
CA VAL A 7 8.20 13.48 -1.35
C VAL A 7 8.32 12.22 -0.49
N PHE A 8 9.40 11.46 -0.66
CA PHE A 8 9.68 10.23 0.08
C PHE A 8 10.87 10.34 1.03
N SER A 9 11.55 11.47 1.10
CA SER A 9 12.68 11.68 2.00
C SER A 9 12.27 11.96 3.46
N GLY A 10 11.16 11.38 3.90
CA GLY A 10 10.71 11.37 5.30
C GLY A 10 11.57 10.53 6.25
N GLY A 11 12.81 10.23 5.89
CA GLY A 11 13.84 9.69 6.78
C GLY A 11 14.56 10.76 7.59
N LYS A 12 13.89 11.86 7.94
CA LYS A 12 14.35 12.67 9.05
C LYS A 12 14.04 11.89 10.32
N ALA A 13 15.07 11.73 11.17
CA ALA A 13 14.88 11.43 12.57
C ALA A 13 13.66 12.22 13.09
N PRO A 14 12.81 11.63 13.94
CA PRO A 14 11.66 12.36 14.47
C PRO A 14 12.18 13.69 14.98
N LEU A 15 11.62 14.79 14.46
CA LEU A 15 11.86 16.09 15.04
C LEU A 15 11.51 15.96 16.53
N PRO A 16 12.32 16.51 17.44
CA PRO A 16 11.98 16.51 18.85
C PRO A 16 10.56 17.04 18.95
N ALA A 17 9.70 16.26 19.64
CA ALA A 17 8.30 16.61 19.79
C ALA A 17 8.21 18.02 20.36
N VAL A 18 7.75 18.97 19.56
CA VAL A 18 7.34 20.27 20.06
C VAL A 18 6.21 19.99 21.04
N PRO A 19 6.32 20.36 22.31
CA PRO A 19 5.23 20.12 23.27
C PRO A 19 3.95 20.73 22.70
N ALA A 20 2.89 19.91 22.66
CA ALA A 20 1.58 20.36 22.18
C ALA A 20 1.13 21.58 23.02
N PRO A 21 0.52 22.59 22.41
CA PRO A 21 -0.06 23.73 23.13
C PRO A 21 -0.95 23.23 24.26
N THR A 22 -0.96 23.94 25.39
CA THR A 22 -1.84 23.64 26.53
C THR A 22 -3.29 23.59 26.03
N GLY A 23 -4.00 22.47 26.25
CA GLY A 23 -5.37 22.26 25.74
C GLY A 23 -5.49 21.35 24.51
N GLU A 24 -4.40 21.07 23.77
CA GLU A 24 -4.48 20.18 22.60
C GLU A 24 -4.75 18.73 22.99
N LYS A 25 -4.26 18.29 24.14
CA LYS A 25 -4.53 16.93 24.66
C LYS A 25 -6.00 16.76 25.05
N GLU A 26 -6.59 17.75 25.71
CA GLU A 26 -8.00 17.76 26.08
C GLU A 26 -8.89 17.74 24.84
N LEU A 27 -8.64 18.61 23.87
CA LEU A 27 -9.37 18.64 22.61
C LEU A 27 -9.26 17.33 21.84
N ARG A 28 -8.10 16.69 21.83
CA ARG A 28 -7.94 15.36 21.20
C ARG A 28 -8.73 14.28 21.93
N ALA A 29 -8.76 14.31 23.25
CA ALA A 29 -9.57 13.39 24.04
C ALA A 29 -11.08 13.55 23.74
N GLU A 30 -11.57 14.78 23.63
CA GLU A 30 -12.97 15.07 23.29
C GLU A 30 -13.33 14.67 21.86
N THR A 31 -12.44 14.92 20.89
CA THR A 31 -12.68 14.62 19.47
C THR A 31 -12.42 13.17 19.11
N GLY A 32 -11.66 12.44 19.94
CA GLY A 32 -11.18 11.09 19.67
C GLY A 32 -10.12 11.01 18.56
N LEU A 33 -9.51 12.16 18.19
CA LEU A 33 -8.42 12.18 17.22
C LEU A 33 -7.11 11.68 17.85
N ARG A 34 -6.36 10.87 17.09
CA ARG A 34 -5.04 10.35 17.45
C ARG A 34 -3.98 10.76 16.43
N PRO A 35 -2.76 11.06 16.84
CA PRO A 35 -1.62 11.15 15.93
C PRO A 35 -1.43 9.84 15.15
N ILE A 36 -0.93 9.94 13.93
CA ILE A 36 -0.77 8.77 13.03
C ILE A 36 0.34 7.79 13.47
N ASP A 37 1.06 8.10 14.50
CA ASP A 37 2.10 7.25 15.13
C ASP A 37 1.65 6.66 16.49
N GLU A 38 0.44 6.94 16.94
CA GLU A 38 -0.18 6.35 18.12
C GLU A 38 -1.11 5.18 17.71
N PHE A 39 -0.56 3.96 17.66
CA PHE A 39 -1.30 2.76 17.23
C PHE A 39 -1.83 1.94 18.39
N SER A 40 -2.96 1.27 18.16
CA SER A 40 -3.50 0.27 19.07
C SER A 40 -2.87 -1.10 18.82
N PRO A 41 -2.72 -1.97 19.82
CA PRO A 41 -2.23 -3.33 19.62
C PRO A 41 -3.09 -4.19 18.68
N THR A 42 -4.35 -3.82 18.49
CA THR A 42 -5.30 -4.49 17.59
C THR A 42 -5.28 -3.98 16.18
N ASP A 43 -4.59 -2.85 15.91
CA ASP A 43 -4.53 -2.25 14.59
C ASP A 43 -3.75 -3.14 13.61
N VAL A 44 -4.17 -3.14 12.36
CA VAL A 44 -3.61 -3.97 11.29
C VAL A 44 -2.94 -3.11 10.24
N PHE A 45 -1.70 -3.42 9.90
CA PHE A 45 -0.95 -2.70 8.88
C PHE A 45 -0.99 -3.43 7.55
N ILE A 46 -1.52 -2.79 6.53
CA ILE A 46 -1.42 -3.20 5.14
C ILE A 46 -0.07 -2.71 4.62
N ALA A 47 0.94 -3.54 4.78
CA ALA A 47 2.29 -3.23 4.35
C ALA A 47 2.57 -3.86 2.98
N GLY A 48 3.31 -3.17 2.13
CA GLY A 48 3.72 -3.72 0.84
C GLY A 48 4.56 -2.74 0.03
N TYR A 49 5.39 -3.29 -0.84
CA TYR A 49 6.17 -2.46 -1.74
C TYR A 49 5.25 -1.56 -2.59
N PRO A 50 5.64 -0.32 -2.91
CA PRO A 50 4.83 0.51 -3.80
C PRO A 50 4.44 -0.24 -5.09
N LYS A 51 3.21 -0.02 -5.55
CA LYS A 51 2.63 -0.68 -6.75
C LYS A 51 2.29 -2.16 -6.59
N SER A 52 2.28 -2.69 -5.37
CA SER A 52 1.84 -4.06 -5.06
C SER A 52 0.33 -4.21 -4.82
N GLY A 53 -0.46 -3.15 -5.05
CA GLY A 53 -1.92 -3.20 -4.86
C GLY A 53 -2.39 -2.61 -3.52
N ASN A 54 -1.54 -1.89 -2.80
CA ASN A 54 -1.84 -1.36 -1.46
C ASN A 54 -3.07 -0.44 -1.45
N THR A 55 -3.24 0.44 -2.44
CA THR A 55 -4.43 1.29 -2.56
C THR A 55 -5.68 0.46 -2.84
N TRP A 56 -5.59 -0.57 -3.68
CA TRP A 56 -6.72 -1.48 -3.90
C TRP A 56 -7.12 -2.20 -2.61
N MET A 57 -6.16 -2.74 -1.85
CA MET A 57 -6.42 -3.35 -0.55
C MET A 57 -7.03 -2.36 0.45
N GLN A 58 -6.61 -1.11 0.45
CA GLN A 58 -7.20 -0.04 1.29
C GLN A 58 -8.71 0.12 1.02
N TYR A 59 -9.12 0.10 -0.25
CA TYR A 59 -10.53 0.11 -0.64
C TYR A 59 -11.25 -1.17 -0.21
N LEU A 60 -10.63 -2.32 -0.43
CA LEU A 60 -11.22 -3.60 -0.06
C LEU A 60 -11.50 -3.69 1.45
N VAL A 61 -10.55 -3.28 2.30
CA VAL A 61 -10.75 -3.31 3.75
C VAL A 61 -11.76 -2.26 4.21
N ALA A 62 -11.79 -1.08 3.60
CA ALA A 62 -12.78 -0.06 3.92
C ALA A 62 -14.21 -0.54 3.57
N GLY A 63 -14.42 -1.14 2.43
CA GLY A 63 -15.70 -1.74 2.06
C GLY A 63 -16.09 -2.91 2.96
N ALA A 64 -15.16 -3.87 3.16
CA ALA A 64 -15.45 -5.10 3.88
C ALA A 64 -15.63 -4.89 5.39
N PHE A 65 -14.87 -4.00 6.01
CA PHE A 65 -14.80 -3.89 7.45
C PHE A 65 -15.42 -2.61 8.02
N CYS A 66 -15.57 -1.57 7.21
CA CYS A 66 -16.28 -0.35 7.61
C CYS A 66 -17.68 -0.23 6.99
N GLY A 67 -18.05 -1.13 6.07
CA GLY A 67 -19.41 -1.22 5.52
C GLY A 67 -19.78 -0.10 4.56
N ILE A 68 -18.79 0.57 3.94
CA ILE A 68 -19.06 1.65 2.97
C ILE A 68 -19.34 1.10 1.58
N ASP A 69 -20.24 1.76 0.86
CA ASP A 69 -20.44 1.51 -0.57
C ASP A 69 -19.32 2.13 -1.39
N LEU A 70 -18.44 1.31 -1.93
CA LEU A 70 -17.27 1.74 -2.70
C LEU A 70 -17.63 2.44 -4.00
N SER A 71 -18.84 2.26 -4.52
CA SER A 71 -19.29 2.95 -5.74
C SER A 71 -19.57 4.44 -5.48
N MET A 72 -19.87 4.80 -4.23
CA MET A 72 -20.21 6.15 -3.80
C MET A 72 -19.12 6.80 -2.94
N ALA A 73 -18.15 6.03 -2.46
CA ALA A 73 -17.18 6.50 -1.49
C ALA A 73 -16.12 7.40 -2.15
N PRO A 74 -15.97 8.67 -1.75
CA PRO A 74 -14.81 9.48 -2.15
C PRO A 74 -13.54 8.94 -1.51
N ASP A 75 -12.37 9.22 -2.13
CA ASP A 75 -11.08 8.77 -1.61
C ASP A 75 -10.81 9.31 -0.20
N ALA A 76 -11.23 10.53 0.09
CA ALA A 76 -11.14 11.14 1.43
C ALA A 76 -11.73 10.24 2.52
N LEU A 77 -12.93 9.70 2.28
CA LEU A 77 -13.58 8.79 3.24
C LEU A 77 -12.78 7.49 3.41
N VAL A 78 -12.27 6.91 2.32
CA VAL A 78 -11.43 5.70 2.40
C VAL A 78 -10.15 6.00 3.18
N GLN A 79 -9.54 7.17 2.98
CA GLN A 79 -8.35 7.62 3.72
C GLN A 79 -8.63 7.91 5.20
N ASP A 80 -9.86 8.23 5.57
CA ASP A 80 -10.23 8.39 6.98
C ASP A 80 -10.50 7.07 7.68
N LEU A 81 -11.03 6.07 6.95
CA LEU A 81 -11.37 4.75 7.47
C LEU A 81 -10.18 3.77 7.46
N ALA A 82 -9.30 3.89 6.49
CA ALA A 82 -8.08 3.10 6.34
C ALA A 82 -6.90 4.04 6.02
N PRO A 83 -6.35 4.75 7.02
CA PRO A 83 -5.41 5.82 6.81
C PRO A 83 -4.09 5.37 6.17
N ASP A 84 -3.58 6.19 5.25
CA ASP A 84 -2.22 6.06 4.75
C ASP A 84 -1.25 6.82 5.66
N VAL A 85 -0.34 6.11 6.32
CA VAL A 85 0.63 6.70 7.28
C VAL A 85 1.60 7.68 6.63
N HIS A 86 1.69 7.72 5.30
CA HIS A 86 2.57 8.65 4.57
C HIS A 86 1.95 10.03 4.39
N PHE A 87 0.61 10.14 4.46
CA PHE A 87 -0.11 11.39 4.14
C PHE A 87 -0.91 11.94 5.31
N LYS A 88 -1.52 11.06 6.12
CA LYS A 88 -2.28 11.49 7.29
C LYS A 88 -1.36 11.84 8.44
N LYS A 89 -1.69 12.90 9.18
CA LYS A 89 -1.03 13.28 10.43
C LYS A 89 -1.84 12.86 11.65
N TYR A 90 -3.15 12.78 11.47
CA TYR A 90 -4.11 12.37 12.49
C TYR A 90 -5.11 11.40 11.87
N TYR A 91 -5.68 10.54 12.72
CA TYR A 91 -6.78 9.66 12.37
C TYR A 91 -7.79 9.57 13.52
N LYS A 92 -8.98 9.07 13.23
CA LYS A 92 -9.99 8.74 14.21
C LYS A 92 -10.28 7.24 14.14
N PRO A 93 -10.13 6.50 15.26
CA PRO A 93 -10.53 5.09 15.28
C PRO A 93 -12.06 4.99 15.35
N TYR A 94 -12.68 4.66 14.23
CA TYR A 94 -14.14 4.45 14.16
C TYR A 94 -14.58 3.05 14.58
N PHE A 95 -13.65 2.10 14.57
CA PHE A 95 -13.88 0.68 14.83
C PHE A 95 -12.80 0.14 15.79
N PRO A 96 -13.04 -1.03 16.43
CA PRO A 96 -12.05 -1.67 17.32
C PRO A 96 -10.72 -2.01 16.64
N VAL A 97 -10.71 -2.18 15.34
CA VAL A 97 -9.54 -2.43 14.49
C VAL A 97 -9.47 -1.36 13.41
N THR A 98 -8.36 -0.65 13.36
CA THR A 98 -8.06 0.27 12.26
C THR A 98 -7.05 -0.39 11.32
N PHE A 99 -7.30 -0.31 10.01
CA PHE A 99 -6.36 -0.76 9.00
C PHE A 99 -5.54 0.43 8.50
N PHE A 100 -4.22 0.35 8.63
CA PHE A 100 -3.30 1.39 8.16
C PHE A 100 -2.57 0.93 6.91
N LYS A 101 -2.48 1.77 5.91
CA LYS A 101 -1.66 1.52 4.73
C LYS A 101 -0.25 2.06 4.96
N THR A 102 0.77 1.25 4.62
CA THR A 102 2.17 1.65 4.72
C THR A 102 3.03 1.05 3.61
N HIS A 103 4.10 1.77 3.27
CA HIS A 103 5.20 1.28 2.42
C HIS A 103 6.53 1.23 3.18
N PHE A 104 6.52 1.58 4.47
CA PHE A 104 7.74 1.53 5.29
C PHE A 104 8.25 0.11 5.49
N LEU A 105 9.50 0.02 5.87
CA LEU A 105 10.12 -1.20 6.37
C LEU A 105 9.51 -1.62 7.72
N PRO A 106 9.73 -2.87 8.18
CA PRO A 106 9.23 -3.34 9.47
C PRO A 106 9.60 -2.39 10.62
N ARG A 107 8.63 -2.14 11.49
CA ARG A 107 8.78 -1.32 12.69
C ARG A 107 8.27 -2.10 13.91
N GLN A 108 8.82 -1.80 15.08
CA GLN A 108 8.45 -2.48 16.34
C GLN A 108 6.98 -2.25 16.73
N ASP A 109 6.40 -1.11 16.34
CA ASP A 109 5.01 -0.75 16.60
C ASP A 109 4.02 -1.38 15.62
N TYR A 110 4.48 -2.01 14.52
CA TYR A 110 3.66 -2.74 13.56
C TYR A 110 3.47 -4.19 14.04
N ARG A 111 2.52 -4.38 14.97
CA ARG A 111 2.34 -5.68 15.63
C ARG A 111 1.54 -6.69 14.83
N LYS A 112 0.62 -6.24 13.99
CA LYS A 112 -0.27 -7.08 13.19
C LYS A 112 -0.22 -6.62 11.74
N VAL A 113 0.18 -7.49 10.81
CA VAL A 113 0.54 -7.09 9.45
C VAL A 113 -0.08 -8.00 8.41
N VAL A 114 -0.77 -7.41 7.45
CA VAL A 114 -1.11 -8.01 6.16
C VAL A 114 -0.06 -7.54 5.17
N TYR A 115 0.90 -8.40 4.85
CA TYR A 115 1.97 -8.08 3.92
C TYR A 115 1.55 -8.38 2.48
N LEU A 116 1.38 -7.32 1.67
CA LEU A 116 1.08 -7.42 0.25
C LEU A 116 2.35 -7.67 -0.55
N LEU A 117 2.44 -8.85 -1.12
CA LEU A 117 3.53 -9.27 -1.98
C LEU A 117 3.05 -9.29 -3.44
N ARG A 118 3.85 -8.78 -4.34
CA ARG A 118 3.65 -8.85 -5.79
C ARG A 118 4.96 -9.20 -6.47
N ASP A 119 4.89 -9.89 -7.62
CA ASP A 119 6.07 -10.08 -8.46
C ASP A 119 6.79 -8.74 -8.69
N GLY A 120 8.07 -8.69 -8.26
CA GLY A 120 8.85 -7.47 -8.32
C GLY A 120 8.99 -6.92 -9.74
N ARG A 121 9.02 -7.79 -10.74
CA ARG A 121 9.08 -7.39 -12.15
C ARG A 121 7.84 -6.61 -12.57
N ASP A 122 6.65 -7.07 -12.17
CA ASP A 122 5.39 -6.39 -12.42
C ASP A 122 5.24 -5.10 -11.59
N ALA A 123 5.72 -5.13 -10.34
CA ALA A 123 5.73 -3.96 -9.49
C ALA A 123 6.61 -2.85 -10.09
N LEU A 124 7.80 -3.17 -10.60
CA LEU A 124 8.70 -2.21 -11.22
C LEU A 124 8.17 -1.65 -12.55
N VAL A 125 7.55 -2.48 -13.39
CA VAL A 125 6.85 -1.99 -14.59
C VAL A 125 5.79 -0.96 -14.20
N SER A 126 4.96 -1.28 -13.20
CA SER A 126 3.95 -0.34 -12.70
C SER A 126 4.55 0.92 -12.06
N TYR A 127 5.72 0.78 -11.41
CA TYR A 127 6.42 1.90 -10.79
C TYR A 127 7.00 2.86 -11.85
N TRP A 128 7.63 2.32 -12.88
CA TRP A 128 8.18 3.10 -13.99
C TRP A 128 7.10 3.91 -14.72
N HIS A 129 5.94 3.27 -15.02
CA HIS A 129 4.82 3.98 -15.60
C HIS A 129 4.26 5.07 -14.69
N TYR A 130 4.26 4.84 -13.38
CA TYR A 130 3.86 5.85 -12.39
C TYR A 130 4.80 7.06 -12.42
N LEU A 131 6.11 6.83 -12.41
CA LEU A 131 7.10 7.91 -12.45
C LEU A 131 6.98 8.74 -13.74
N ARG A 132 6.89 8.08 -14.89
CA ARG A 132 6.79 8.77 -16.18
C ARG A 132 5.43 9.44 -16.39
N GLY A 133 4.36 8.73 -16.12
CA GLY A 133 3.01 9.18 -16.42
C GLY A 133 2.51 10.25 -15.45
N LEU A 134 2.63 10.01 -14.15
CA LEU A 134 2.09 10.86 -13.10
C LEU A 134 3.10 11.85 -12.54
N CYS A 135 4.34 11.41 -12.29
CA CYS A 135 5.38 12.28 -11.74
C CYS A 135 6.14 13.06 -12.81
N LYS A 136 5.89 12.79 -14.11
CA LYS A 136 6.56 13.44 -15.25
C LYS A 136 8.10 13.31 -15.22
N GLU A 137 8.59 12.21 -14.67
CA GLU A 137 10.01 11.92 -14.62
C GLU A 137 10.47 11.30 -15.94
N GLU A 138 11.52 11.87 -16.53
CA GLU A 138 12.22 11.24 -17.64
C GLU A 138 13.29 10.32 -17.06
N ILE A 139 13.00 9.02 -17.05
CA ILE A 139 13.90 8.00 -16.51
C ILE A 139 13.93 6.79 -17.43
N ASP A 140 15.12 6.32 -17.73
CA ASP A 140 15.36 5.04 -18.37
C ASP A 140 15.02 3.89 -17.41
N PHE A 141 14.38 2.83 -17.91
CA PHE A 141 13.94 1.74 -17.06
C PHE A 141 15.13 0.95 -16.47
N ALA A 142 16.12 0.66 -17.30
CA ALA A 142 17.28 -0.12 -16.85
C ALA A 142 18.14 0.68 -15.88
N GLU A 143 18.27 1.99 -16.08
CA GLU A 143 18.95 2.87 -15.14
C GLU A 143 18.21 2.93 -13.79
N MET A 144 16.88 3.08 -13.79
CA MET A 144 16.06 3.04 -12.59
C MET A 144 16.28 1.75 -11.78
N VAL A 145 16.33 0.61 -12.46
CA VAL A 145 16.54 -0.70 -11.80
C VAL A 145 17.95 -0.80 -11.23
N ARG A 146 18.99 -0.40 -12.01
CA ARG A 146 20.39 -0.49 -11.57
C ARG A 146 20.67 0.40 -10.37
N THR A 147 20.27 1.67 -10.44
CA THR A 147 20.61 2.66 -9.39
C THR A 147 19.70 2.53 -8.16
N GLY A 148 18.42 2.25 -8.37
CA GLY A 148 17.43 2.27 -7.29
C GLY A 148 17.12 3.67 -6.73
N ASP A 149 17.67 4.74 -7.32
CA ASP A 149 17.62 6.12 -6.80
C ASP A 149 16.21 6.70 -6.66
N LYS A 150 15.26 6.15 -7.42
CA LYS A 150 13.87 6.58 -7.43
C LYS A 150 12.97 5.66 -6.61
N PHE A 151 13.49 4.58 -6.06
CA PHE A 151 12.69 3.64 -5.29
C PHE A 151 12.48 4.12 -3.86
N PHE A 152 11.30 3.88 -3.37
CA PHE A 152 10.91 4.12 -2.00
C PHE A 152 10.32 2.83 -1.38
N PRO A 153 10.70 2.51 -0.16
CA PRO A 153 11.76 3.09 0.69
C PRO A 153 13.16 2.61 0.29
N CYS A 154 13.24 1.57 -0.54
CA CYS A 154 14.45 0.89 -0.98
C CYS A 154 14.17 0.08 -2.25
N LYS A 155 15.09 -0.76 -2.72
CA LYS A 155 14.85 -1.71 -3.80
C LYS A 155 13.81 -2.78 -3.39
N TRP A 156 13.12 -3.37 -4.38
CA TRP A 156 12.04 -4.33 -4.13
C TRP A 156 12.48 -5.53 -3.29
N HIS A 157 13.62 -6.14 -3.63
CA HIS A 157 14.13 -7.32 -2.93
C HIS A 157 14.51 -7.00 -1.48
N GLU A 158 15.12 -5.85 -1.22
CA GLU A 158 15.46 -5.42 0.14
C GLU A 158 14.19 -5.25 1.00
N HIS A 159 13.14 -4.66 0.43
CA HIS A 159 11.86 -4.52 1.12
C HIS A 159 11.24 -5.88 1.44
N VAL A 160 11.20 -6.78 0.43
CA VAL A 160 10.63 -8.11 0.60
C VAL A 160 11.39 -8.93 1.63
N GLU A 161 12.71 -8.97 1.55
CA GLU A 161 13.55 -9.71 2.49
C GLU A 161 13.35 -9.21 3.92
N ARG A 162 13.38 -7.89 4.13
CA ARG A 162 13.15 -7.27 5.45
C ARG A 162 11.79 -7.66 6.04
N TRP A 163 10.73 -7.69 5.24
CA TRP A 163 9.41 -8.08 5.71
C TRP A 163 9.33 -9.59 5.99
N LEU A 164 9.89 -10.43 5.12
CA LEU A 164 9.89 -11.89 5.32
C LEU A 164 10.79 -12.34 6.47
N ASP A 165 11.82 -11.58 6.81
CA ASP A 165 12.67 -11.83 7.97
C ASP A 165 11.96 -11.45 9.29
N ASN A 166 10.96 -10.60 9.21
CA ASN A 166 10.10 -10.21 10.34
C ASN A 166 10.89 -9.89 11.64
N PRO A 167 11.81 -8.93 11.61
CA PRO A 167 12.79 -8.71 12.66
C PRO A 167 12.18 -8.30 14.01
N HIS A 168 10.91 -7.91 14.03
CA HIS A 168 10.18 -7.50 15.23
C HIS A 168 9.12 -8.51 15.67
N SER A 169 9.09 -9.71 15.07
CA SER A 169 8.16 -10.80 15.40
C SER A 169 6.69 -10.36 15.36
N ALA A 170 6.32 -9.54 14.38
CA ALA A 170 4.94 -9.16 14.15
C ALA A 170 4.09 -10.39 13.80
N GLU A 171 2.84 -10.42 14.27
CA GLU A 171 1.85 -11.35 13.73
C GLU A 171 1.59 -10.98 12.27
N MET A 172 1.87 -11.88 11.32
CA MET A 172 1.86 -11.51 9.91
C MET A 172 1.28 -12.61 9.03
N ILE A 173 0.45 -12.18 8.06
CA ILE A 173 0.07 -13.00 6.91
C ILE A 173 0.58 -12.34 5.62
N THR A 174 0.99 -13.18 4.68
CA THR A 174 1.33 -12.72 3.32
C THR A 174 0.16 -12.94 2.39
N VAL A 175 -0.21 -11.91 1.65
CA VAL A 175 -1.23 -11.91 0.59
C VAL A 175 -0.54 -11.58 -0.73
N LYS A 176 -0.52 -12.53 -1.67
CA LYS A 176 0.00 -12.24 -3.01
C LYS A 176 -1.04 -11.47 -3.82
N TYR A 177 -0.58 -10.46 -4.54
CA TYR A 177 -1.44 -9.68 -5.45
C TYR A 177 -2.14 -10.57 -6.47
N GLU A 178 -1.46 -11.58 -6.94
CA GLU A 178 -1.92 -12.56 -7.91
C GLU A 178 -3.09 -13.39 -7.34
N ASP A 179 -2.97 -13.86 -6.10
CA ASP A 179 -4.01 -14.62 -5.39
C ASP A 179 -5.20 -13.72 -5.06
N LEU A 180 -4.94 -12.52 -4.54
CA LEU A 180 -5.96 -11.52 -4.29
C LEU A 180 -6.77 -11.20 -5.56
N LYS A 181 -6.11 -11.12 -6.70
CA LYS A 181 -6.77 -10.89 -7.98
C LYS A 181 -7.54 -12.11 -8.48
N ALA A 182 -7.02 -13.31 -8.27
CA ALA A 182 -7.67 -14.56 -8.68
C ALA A 182 -8.92 -14.85 -7.86
N ASN A 183 -8.88 -14.61 -6.55
CA ASN A 183 -10.00 -14.83 -5.65
C ASN A 183 -10.02 -13.80 -4.51
N THR A 184 -10.48 -12.59 -4.82
CA THR A 184 -10.58 -11.47 -3.87
C THR A 184 -11.39 -11.83 -2.63
N THR A 185 -12.49 -12.58 -2.80
CA THR A 185 -13.39 -12.96 -1.70
C THR A 185 -12.68 -13.87 -0.70
N ALA A 186 -11.96 -14.88 -1.17
CA ALA A 186 -11.22 -15.80 -0.30
C ALA A 186 -10.10 -15.09 0.47
N GLU A 187 -9.35 -14.19 -0.19
CA GLU A 187 -8.32 -13.42 0.48
C GLU A 187 -8.89 -12.43 1.52
N LEU A 188 -10.05 -11.81 1.23
CA LEU A 188 -10.75 -10.99 2.22
C LEU A 188 -11.23 -11.79 3.43
N ALA A 189 -11.73 -13.02 3.22
CA ALA A 189 -12.12 -13.90 4.32
C ALA A 189 -10.92 -14.27 5.20
N ARG A 190 -9.76 -14.56 4.60
CA ARG A 190 -8.51 -14.84 5.29
C ARG A 190 -7.99 -13.62 6.07
N ILE A 191 -8.14 -12.42 5.53
CA ILE A 191 -7.80 -11.17 6.22
C ILE A 191 -8.77 -10.92 7.38
N ALA A 192 -10.07 -11.19 7.20
CA ALA A 192 -11.06 -11.05 8.26
C ALA A 192 -10.74 -11.95 9.46
N GLU A 193 -10.44 -13.23 9.21
CA GLU A 193 -10.03 -14.19 10.22
C GLU A 193 -8.77 -13.71 10.97
N PHE A 194 -7.74 -13.31 10.22
CA PHE A 194 -6.50 -12.77 10.75
C PHE A 194 -6.73 -11.54 11.64
N ALA A 195 -7.60 -10.62 11.21
CA ALA A 195 -7.94 -9.42 11.97
C ALA A 195 -8.88 -9.69 13.18
N GLY A 196 -9.37 -10.91 13.34
CA GLY A 196 -10.36 -11.26 14.35
C GLY A 196 -11.74 -10.68 14.07
N LEU A 197 -12.05 -10.41 12.80
CA LEU A 197 -13.32 -9.82 12.34
C LEU A 197 -14.19 -10.88 11.69
N LYS A 198 -15.48 -10.89 12.03
CA LYS A 198 -16.47 -11.75 11.36
C LYS A 198 -17.20 -10.96 10.27
N ARG A 199 -17.27 -11.50 9.08
CA ARG A 199 -18.03 -10.92 7.97
C ARG A 199 -18.73 -12.02 7.17
N ASP A 200 -19.95 -11.74 6.78
CA ASP A 200 -20.72 -12.65 5.93
C ASP A 200 -20.07 -12.74 4.54
N LEU A 201 -20.05 -13.94 3.99
CA LEU A 201 -19.48 -14.18 2.66
C LEU A 201 -20.11 -13.29 1.59
N ALA A 202 -21.42 -13.10 1.64
CA ALA A 202 -22.15 -12.24 0.69
C ALA A 202 -21.66 -10.78 0.72
N VAL A 203 -21.26 -10.26 1.89
CA VAL A 203 -20.66 -8.92 2.02
C VAL A 203 -19.31 -8.88 1.34
N LEU A 204 -18.45 -9.89 1.59
CA LEU A 204 -17.12 -9.95 0.98
C LEU A 204 -17.19 -10.08 -0.55
N GLU A 205 -18.14 -10.87 -1.06
CA GLU A 205 -18.41 -10.98 -2.49
C GLU A 205 -18.88 -9.66 -3.11
N ALA A 206 -19.80 -8.95 -2.44
CA ALA A 206 -20.26 -7.64 -2.91
C ALA A 206 -19.11 -6.63 -2.97
N VAL A 207 -18.27 -6.60 -1.94
CA VAL A 207 -17.07 -5.74 -1.90
C VAL A 207 -16.09 -6.11 -3.01
N ALA A 208 -15.82 -7.40 -3.23
CA ALA A 208 -14.94 -7.87 -4.30
C ALA A 208 -15.43 -7.41 -5.69
N ARG A 209 -16.75 -7.49 -5.93
CA ARG A 209 -17.38 -6.97 -7.18
C ARG A 209 -17.23 -5.46 -7.30
N ASN A 210 -17.54 -4.71 -6.23
CA ASN A 210 -17.55 -3.23 -6.23
C ASN A 210 -16.15 -2.62 -6.22
N ALA A 211 -15.12 -3.38 -5.83
CA ALA A 211 -13.71 -3.01 -5.94
C ALA A 211 -12.99 -3.73 -7.10
N SER A 212 -13.70 -4.35 -8.03
CA SER A 212 -13.08 -4.93 -9.22
C SER A 212 -12.28 -3.90 -10.02
N PHE A 213 -11.32 -4.34 -10.83
CA PHE A 213 -10.50 -3.45 -11.65
C PHE A 213 -11.34 -2.45 -12.46
N GLY A 214 -12.42 -2.94 -13.11
CA GLY A 214 -13.33 -2.08 -13.87
C GLY A 214 -14.09 -1.08 -12.99
N ALA A 215 -14.47 -1.47 -11.77
CA ALA A 215 -15.12 -0.57 -10.81
C ALA A 215 -14.15 0.51 -10.33
N MET A 216 -12.91 0.13 -9.98
CA MET A 216 -11.86 1.08 -9.56
C MET A 216 -11.49 2.07 -10.67
N LYS A 217 -11.48 1.62 -11.93
CA LYS A 217 -11.22 2.49 -13.06
C LYS A 217 -12.35 3.51 -13.28
N ARG A 218 -13.62 3.07 -13.28
CA ARG A 218 -14.78 3.98 -13.36
C ARG A 218 -14.80 4.99 -12.22
N ARG A 219 -14.46 4.52 -11.01
CA ARG A 219 -14.36 5.39 -9.84
C ARG A 219 -13.30 6.47 -10.04
N GLU A 220 -12.12 6.13 -10.55
CA GLU A 220 -11.05 7.09 -10.85
C GLU A 220 -11.51 8.17 -11.84
N GLU A 221 -12.35 7.82 -12.79
CA GLU A 221 -12.95 8.76 -13.75
C GLU A 221 -13.97 9.71 -13.07
N SER A 222 -14.61 9.28 -11.99
CA SER A 222 -15.67 10.03 -11.28
C SER A 222 -15.18 10.84 -10.10
N PHE A 223 -14.14 10.39 -9.41
CA PHE A 223 -13.63 10.98 -8.17
C PHE A 223 -12.12 11.18 -8.23
N ALA A 224 -11.67 12.32 -7.72
CA ALA A 224 -10.24 12.58 -7.58
C ALA A 224 -9.61 11.71 -6.48
N TRP A 225 -8.30 11.47 -6.59
CA TRP A 225 -7.50 10.90 -5.53
C TRP A 225 -7.08 11.97 -4.52
N GLU A 226 -7.12 11.65 -3.23
CA GLU A 226 -6.61 12.53 -2.17
C GLU A 226 -5.08 12.63 -2.16
N ASN A 227 -4.41 11.64 -2.74
CA ASN A 227 -2.97 11.70 -2.88
C ASN A 227 -2.56 12.85 -3.81
N PRO A 228 -1.90 13.92 -3.30
CA PRO A 228 -1.54 15.08 -4.09
C PRO A 228 -0.54 14.80 -5.21
N GLN A 229 0.10 13.63 -5.19
CA GLN A 229 1.02 13.17 -6.23
C GLN A 229 0.31 12.57 -7.43
N ILE A 230 -0.99 12.28 -7.33
CA ILE A 230 -1.78 11.77 -8.43
C ILE A 230 -2.52 12.96 -9.06
N PRO A 231 -2.11 13.41 -10.26
CA PRO A 231 -2.80 14.49 -10.96
C PRO A 231 -4.29 14.11 -11.18
N ARG A 232 -5.18 15.08 -11.10
CA ARG A 232 -6.63 14.86 -11.33
C ARG A 232 -6.94 14.22 -12.68
N ASN A 233 -6.10 14.43 -13.67
CA ASN A 233 -6.24 13.86 -15.02
C ASN A 233 -5.30 12.65 -15.24
N GLY A 234 -4.70 12.11 -14.18
CA GLY A 234 -3.77 10.99 -14.26
C GLY A 234 -4.50 9.66 -14.19
N GLN A 235 -4.01 8.66 -14.91
CA GLN A 235 -4.49 7.27 -14.81
C GLN A 235 -3.63 6.50 -13.82
N PHE A 236 -4.05 6.46 -12.56
CA PHE A 236 -3.39 5.67 -11.52
C PHE A 236 -3.73 4.18 -11.65
N VAL A 237 -5.00 3.87 -12.00
CA VAL A 237 -5.49 2.51 -12.29
C VAL A 237 -5.18 2.16 -13.74
N ARG A 238 -3.97 1.68 -14.02
CA ARG A 238 -3.46 1.49 -15.39
C ARG A 238 -4.00 0.23 -16.08
N ARG A 239 -3.55 -0.94 -15.69
CA ARG A 239 -3.89 -2.25 -16.32
C ARG A 239 -4.35 -3.30 -15.34
N GLY A 240 -3.84 -3.32 -14.11
CA GLY A 240 -4.14 -4.33 -13.12
C GLY A 240 -3.83 -5.76 -13.58
N GLN A 241 -2.83 -5.94 -14.46
CA GLN A 241 -2.47 -7.24 -15.04
C GLN A 241 -1.37 -7.94 -14.26
N VAL A 242 -1.39 -9.26 -14.27
CA VAL A 242 -0.32 -10.14 -13.80
C VAL A 242 0.53 -10.57 -15.01
N GLY A 243 1.84 -10.53 -14.85
CA GLY A 243 2.78 -10.93 -15.90
C GLY A 243 3.06 -9.86 -16.96
N SER A 244 2.67 -8.61 -16.74
CA SER A 244 2.94 -7.51 -17.69
C SER A 244 4.43 -7.24 -17.92
N HIS A 245 5.29 -7.68 -17.01
CA HIS A 245 6.74 -7.60 -17.18
C HIS A 245 7.27 -8.38 -18.39
N ARG A 246 6.54 -9.39 -18.86
CA ARG A 246 6.97 -10.21 -20.02
C ARG A 246 7.02 -9.37 -21.30
N ASP A 247 6.09 -8.42 -21.42
CA ASP A 247 5.93 -7.59 -22.61
C ASP A 247 6.52 -6.18 -22.43
N GLU A 248 6.57 -5.67 -21.19
CA GLU A 248 6.86 -4.26 -20.92
C GLU A 248 8.22 -4.00 -20.26
N MET A 249 8.88 -5.04 -19.70
CA MET A 249 10.20 -4.89 -19.06
C MET A 249 11.32 -5.13 -20.05
N PRO A 250 12.18 -4.12 -20.35
CA PRO A 250 13.32 -4.29 -21.25
C PRO A 250 14.25 -5.41 -20.78
N ALA A 251 14.90 -6.10 -21.73
CA ALA A 251 15.73 -7.26 -21.44
C ALA A 251 16.91 -6.94 -20.51
N ASP A 252 17.57 -5.82 -20.70
CA ASP A 252 18.68 -5.35 -19.87
C ASP A 252 18.22 -4.94 -18.46
N ALA A 253 17.05 -4.33 -18.33
CA ALA A 253 16.43 -4.04 -17.03
C ALA A 253 16.07 -5.33 -16.29
N ARG A 254 15.52 -6.33 -17.01
CA ARG A 254 15.20 -7.64 -16.45
C ARG A 254 16.45 -8.37 -15.97
N GLU A 255 17.52 -8.35 -16.73
CA GLU A 255 18.79 -8.96 -16.35
C GLU A 255 19.37 -8.29 -15.10
N ALA A 256 19.41 -6.95 -15.08
CA ALA A 256 19.86 -6.18 -13.92
C ALA A 256 19.02 -6.50 -12.67
N PHE A 257 17.70 -6.58 -12.80
CA PHE A 257 16.80 -6.92 -11.71
C PHE A 257 17.04 -8.36 -11.20
N LEU A 258 17.12 -9.34 -12.09
CA LEU A 258 17.31 -10.75 -11.70
C LEU A 258 18.65 -10.99 -10.99
N ARG A 259 19.67 -10.23 -11.32
CA ARG A 259 21.00 -10.32 -10.68
C ARG A 259 20.92 -9.98 -9.18
N GLU A 260 20.13 -8.98 -8.80
CA GLU A 260 20.00 -8.56 -7.41
C GLU A 260 18.82 -9.25 -6.71
N ALA A 261 17.67 -9.32 -7.38
CA ALA A 261 16.41 -9.78 -6.80
C ALA A 261 16.13 -11.28 -6.98
N GLY A 262 17.00 -12.01 -7.69
CA GLY A 262 16.83 -13.45 -7.94
C GLY A 262 16.58 -14.26 -6.66
N PRO A 263 17.38 -14.12 -5.61
CA PRO A 263 17.14 -14.82 -4.34
C PRO A 263 15.78 -14.53 -3.73
N ALA A 264 15.35 -13.27 -3.71
CA ALA A 264 14.05 -12.88 -3.18
C ALA A 264 12.88 -13.43 -4.04
N LEU A 265 13.03 -13.45 -5.37
CA LEU A 265 12.05 -14.06 -6.27
C LEU A 265 11.90 -15.56 -6.04
N LYS A 266 13.00 -16.27 -5.79
CA LYS A 266 12.99 -17.71 -5.43
C LYS A 266 12.31 -17.91 -4.07
N ARG A 267 12.70 -17.17 -3.05
CA ARG A 267 12.13 -17.23 -1.70
C ARG A 267 10.62 -17.03 -1.71
N THR A 268 10.13 -16.19 -2.61
CA THR A 268 8.70 -15.85 -2.75
C THR A 268 7.96 -16.74 -3.74
N GLY A 269 8.65 -17.63 -4.47
CA GLY A 269 8.07 -18.56 -5.41
C GLY A 269 7.64 -17.94 -6.74
N TYR A 270 8.25 -16.81 -7.14
CA TYR A 270 8.02 -16.21 -8.46
C TYR A 270 8.93 -16.77 -9.56
N ILE A 271 10.03 -17.40 -9.17
CA ILE A 271 10.89 -18.22 -10.04
C ILE A 271 11.31 -19.48 -9.28
N VAL A 272 11.68 -20.50 -10.04
CA VAL A 272 12.16 -21.80 -9.51
C VAL A 272 13.65 -21.74 -9.17
#